data_c9c37e3a66a3f4c49ec11fa9df88dac8
#
_entry.id   c9c37e3a66a3f4c49ec11fa9df88dac8
#
_cell.length_a   1.000
_cell.length_b   1.000
_cell.length_c   1.000
_cell.angle_alpha   90.00
_cell.angle_beta   90.00
_cell.angle_gamma   90.00
#
_symmetry.space_group_name_H-M   'P 1'
#
loop_
_entity.id
_entity.type
_entity.pdbx_description
1 polymer ?
#
loop_
_entity_poly.entity_id
_entity_poly.type
_entity_poly.pdbx_seq_one_letter_code
_entity_poly.pdbx_strand_id
1 'polypeptide(L)'
;MTRRSRIVRVGAAALALIPILAFAEGRQTENQSLPVSSQQQKKEDAEVLARALDYFVSMKYHECQILLERLDKTYRLNPRYKAYLGVCYYYEWDYEQTVRCLDPVIPLLENFAPQERSFYCWADAESHFGLQQYESALPLYEQMLSLCQENEKPDAYYRLGFCHLFRARDMEKSASREYMMTEYTKARDYLRNALKGYLRYRNTADEKARIAQIQHMLKGMR
;
A
#
# COMPACT_ATOMS: atom_id res chain seq x y z
N MET A 1 -6.00 -25.03 0.92
CA MET A 1 -4.72 -24.50 1.42
C MET A 1 -4.92 -23.02 1.71
N THR A 2 -5.22 -22.69 2.93
CA THR A 2 -5.64 -21.35 3.36
C THR A 2 -4.40 -20.48 3.60
N ARG A 3 -3.96 -19.75 2.59
CA ARG A 3 -2.97 -18.68 2.73
C ARG A 3 -3.67 -17.43 3.26
N ARG A 4 -3.97 -17.39 4.55
CA ARG A 4 -4.23 -16.12 5.22
C ARG A 4 -2.90 -15.40 5.35
N SER A 5 -2.56 -14.58 4.34
CA SER A 5 -1.53 -13.57 4.49
C SER A 5 -2.00 -12.63 5.59
N ARG A 6 -1.32 -12.66 6.73
CA ARG A 6 -1.60 -11.76 7.83
C ARG A 6 -1.16 -10.38 7.44
N ILE A 7 -2.12 -9.60 7.11
CA ILE A 7 -2.07 -8.20 6.82
C ILE A 7 -1.45 -7.50 8.03
N VAL A 8 -0.42 -6.70 7.76
CA VAL A 8 0.05 -5.69 8.71
C VAL A 8 -1.18 -4.90 9.15
N ARG A 9 -1.59 -5.07 10.39
CA ARG A 9 -2.57 -4.19 11.01
C ARG A 9 -1.86 -2.86 11.25
N VAL A 10 -1.75 -2.05 10.21
CA VAL A 10 -1.48 -0.64 10.39
C VAL A 10 -2.67 -0.11 11.17
N GLY A 11 -2.43 0.25 12.42
CA GLY A 11 -3.49 0.62 13.32
C GLY A 11 -4.36 1.70 12.71
N ALA A 12 -5.65 1.40 12.57
CA ALA A 12 -6.70 2.33 12.14
C ALA A 12 -6.83 3.58 13.05
N ALA A 13 -5.96 3.72 14.04
CA ALA A 13 -6.00 4.75 15.05
C ALA A 13 -5.55 6.15 14.59
N ALA A 14 -5.02 6.33 13.39
CA ALA A 14 -4.51 7.63 12.91
C ALA A 14 -5.42 8.36 11.92
N LEU A 15 -6.59 7.81 11.59
CA LEU A 15 -7.58 8.49 10.74
C LEU A 15 -8.48 9.41 11.60
N ALA A 16 -7.86 10.30 12.40
CA ALA A 16 -8.59 11.29 13.15
C ALA A 16 -9.25 12.32 12.20
N LEU A 17 -10.57 12.37 12.27
CA LEU A 17 -11.47 13.48 12.00
C LEU A 17 -10.82 14.71 11.34
N ILE A 18 -10.85 14.79 10.02
CA ILE A 18 -10.59 16.00 9.26
C ILE A 18 -11.92 16.44 8.65
N PRO A 19 -12.25 17.75 8.76
CA PRO A 19 -13.57 18.26 8.38
C PRO A 19 -13.87 18.04 6.89
N ILE A 20 -15.13 17.73 6.63
CA ILE A 20 -15.77 17.41 5.34
C ILE A 20 -15.79 18.65 4.38
N LEU A 21 -14.74 19.46 4.28
CA LEU A 21 -14.76 20.73 3.53
C LEU A 21 -13.77 20.84 2.37
N ALA A 22 -13.37 19.72 1.75
CA ALA A 22 -12.58 19.80 0.51
C ALA A 22 -13.21 18.99 -0.62
N PHE A 23 -14.44 19.33 -0.97
CA PHE A 23 -15.01 18.96 -2.25
C PHE A 23 -14.57 19.98 -3.31
N ALA A 24 -13.77 19.52 -4.27
CA ALA A 24 -13.45 20.19 -5.52
C ALA A 24 -12.81 21.58 -5.44
N GLU A 25 -11.50 21.65 -5.45
CA GLU A 25 -10.83 22.78 -6.10
C GLU A 25 -10.94 22.63 -7.62
N GLY A 26 -12.10 23.01 -8.14
CA GLY A 26 -12.32 23.27 -9.54
C GLY A 26 -12.68 24.74 -9.70
N ARG A 27 -11.79 25.49 -10.37
CA ARG A 27 -11.96 26.86 -10.90
C ARG A 27 -13.18 27.63 -10.38
N GLN A 28 -12.90 28.67 -9.61
CA GLN A 28 -13.84 29.77 -9.40
C GLN A 28 -14.12 30.44 -10.75
N THR A 29 -15.29 30.19 -11.27
CA THR A 29 -15.95 31.06 -12.24
C THR A 29 -17.41 31.18 -11.81
N GLU A 30 -17.76 32.43 -11.51
CA GLU A 30 -19.10 33.00 -11.44
C GLU A 30 -20.18 32.37 -10.57
N ASN A 31 -20.68 33.19 -9.67
CA ASN A 31 -21.91 33.06 -8.88
C ASN A 31 -23.15 32.80 -9.76
N GLN A 32 -23.31 31.58 -10.26
CA GLN A 32 -24.59 31.08 -10.75
C GLN A 32 -25.13 30.11 -9.72
N SER A 33 -26.26 30.45 -9.09
CA SER A 33 -27.01 29.55 -8.23
C SER A 33 -27.34 28.29 -9.03
N LEU A 34 -26.69 27.16 -8.69
CA LEU A 34 -26.97 25.87 -9.31
C LEU A 34 -28.46 25.52 -9.13
N PRO A 35 -29.09 24.89 -10.11
CA PRO A 35 -30.48 24.44 -9.98
C PRO A 35 -30.64 23.53 -8.77
N VAL A 36 -31.78 23.64 -8.07
CA VAL A 36 -32.11 22.91 -6.82
C VAL A 36 -31.81 21.41 -6.93
N SER A 37 -32.06 20.81 -8.09
CA SER A 37 -31.74 19.40 -8.38
C SER A 37 -30.26 19.07 -8.29
N SER A 38 -29.35 19.96 -8.71
CA SER A 38 -27.92 19.72 -8.63
C SER A 38 -27.34 19.91 -7.21
N GLN A 39 -27.95 20.76 -6.40
CA GLN A 39 -27.60 20.92 -4.99
C GLN A 39 -28.05 19.70 -4.17
N GLN A 40 -29.23 19.19 -4.45
CA GLN A 40 -29.73 17.98 -3.80
C GLN A 40 -28.86 16.77 -4.13
N GLN A 41 -28.47 16.59 -5.39
CA GLN A 41 -27.57 15.52 -5.80
C GLN A 41 -26.20 15.60 -5.10
N LYS A 42 -25.61 16.80 -5.00
CA LYS A 42 -24.33 17.00 -4.29
C LYS A 42 -24.43 16.63 -2.81
N LYS A 43 -25.56 16.93 -2.16
CA LYS A 43 -25.80 16.56 -0.77
C LYS A 43 -25.89 15.04 -0.61
N GLU A 44 -26.64 14.37 -1.46
CA GLU A 44 -26.74 12.90 -1.46
C GLU A 44 -25.39 12.23 -1.71
N ASP A 45 -24.59 12.74 -2.64
CA ASP A 45 -23.26 12.20 -2.93
C ASP A 45 -22.26 12.49 -1.81
N ALA A 46 -22.41 13.59 -1.07
CA ALA A 46 -21.64 13.82 0.15
C ALA A 46 -21.98 12.80 1.27
N GLU A 47 -23.25 12.43 1.41
CA GLU A 47 -23.66 11.36 2.33
C GLU A 47 -23.13 9.98 1.88
N VAL A 48 -23.08 9.73 0.57
CA VAL A 48 -22.46 8.52 0.02
C VAL A 48 -20.96 8.48 0.32
N LEU A 49 -20.26 9.61 0.17
CA LEU A 49 -18.83 9.68 0.53
C LEU A 49 -18.63 9.43 2.03
N ALA A 50 -19.40 10.07 2.89
CA ALA A 50 -19.29 9.84 4.33
C ALA A 50 -19.47 8.35 4.67
N ARG A 51 -20.44 7.68 4.07
CA ARG A 51 -20.67 6.23 4.23
C ARG A 51 -19.48 5.40 3.71
N ALA A 52 -18.91 5.77 2.58
CA ALA A 52 -17.74 5.08 2.05
C ALA A 52 -16.55 5.17 3.02
N LEU A 53 -16.33 6.35 3.64
CA LEU A 53 -15.28 6.53 4.65
C LEU A 53 -15.54 5.71 5.91
N ASP A 54 -16.80 5.61 6.37
CA ASP A 54 -17.18 4.75 7.49
C ASP A 54 -16.91 3.27 7.18
N TYR A 55 -17.19 2.83 5.96
CA TYR A 55 -16.86 1.48 5.50
C TYR A 55 -15.33 1.25 5.46
N PHE A 56 -14.55 2.23 4.98
CA PHE A 56 -13.10 2.14 4.96
C PHE A 56 -12.52 1.97 6.36
N VAL A 57 -12.93 2.82 7.32
CA VAL A 57 -12.50 2.73 8.72
C VAL A 57 -12.93 1.40 9.37
N SER A 58 -14.09 0.89 8.98
CA SER A 58 -14.64 -0.39 9.44
C SER A 58 -14.04 -1.60 8.71
N MET A 59 -13.04 -1.40 7.84
CA MET A 59 -12.39 -2.45 7.03
C MET A 59 -13.37 -3.21 6.11
N LYS A 60 -14.48 -2.60 5.74
CA LYS A 60 -15.45 -3.11 4.76
C LYS A 60 -15.05 -2.62 3.37
N TYR A 61 -13.94 -3.19 2.88
CA TYR A 61 -13.28 -2.67 1.67
C TYR A 61 -14.12 -2.86 0.42
N HIS A 62 -14.86 -3.95 0.30
CA HIS A 62 -15.74 -4.19 -0.84
C HIS A 62 -16.85 -3.14 -0.93
N GLU A 63 -17.55 -2.89 0.17
CA GLU A 63 -18.64 -1.90 0.21
C GLU A 63 -18.10 -0.47 -0.01
N CYS A 64 -16.92 -0.18 0.53
CA CYS A 64 -16.22 1.09 0.29
C CYS A 64 -15.89 1.26 -1.20
N GLN A 65 -15.32 0.24 -1.83
CA GLN A 65 -14.95 0.24 -3.25
C GLN A 65 -16.13 0.62 -4.13
N ILE A 66 -17.28 -0.06 -3.97
CA ILE A 66 -18.49 0.19 -4.77
C ILE A 66 -18.90 1.66 -4.71
N LEU A 67 -18.86 2.26 -3.52
CA LEU A 67 -19.27 3.65 -3.34
C LEU A 67 -18.24 4.64 -3.92
N LEU A 68 -16.95 4.38 -3.70
CA LEU A 68 -15.90 5.24 -4.23
C LEU A 68 -15.79 5.15 -5.75
N GLU A 69 -15.94 3.98 -6.35
CA GLU A 69 -16.01 3.84 -7.82
C GLU A 69 -17.15 4.64 -8.44
N ARG A 70 -18.33 4.61 -7.82
CA ARG A 70 -19.46 5.42 -8.25
C ARG A 70 -19.13 6.91 -8.22
N LEU A 71 -18.51 7.37 -7.12
CA LEU A 71 -18.16 8.77 -6.96
C LEU A 71 -17.03 9.18 -7.91
N ASP A 72 -16.03 8.32 -8.14
CA ASP A 72 -14.91 8.59 -9.05
C ASP A 72 -15.37 8.79 -10.51
N LYS A 73 -16.38 8.05 -10.95
CA LYS A 73 -17.00 8.22 -12.27
C LYS A 73 -17.67 9.58 -12.45
N THR A 74 -18.21 10.14 -11.36
CA THR A 74 -18.96 11.40 -11.40
C THR A 74 -18.08 12.62 -11.14
N TYR A 75 -17.15 12.53 -10.17
CA TYR A 75 -16.46 13.68 -9.60
C TYR A 75 -14.94 13.69 -9.78
N ARG A 76 -14.34 12.60 -10.26
CA ARG A 76 -12.89 12.43 -10.23
C ARG A 76 -12.35 12.69 -8.80
N LEU A 77 -12.26 11.65 -8.01
CA LEU A 77 -11.84 11.72 -6.61
C LEU A 77 -10.51 12.48 -6.44
N ASN A 78 -10.42 13.23 -5.34
CA ASN A 78 -9.14 13.82 -4.96
C ASN A 78 -8.11 12.72 -4.62
N PRO A 79 -6.80 13.04 -4.59
CA PRO A 79 -5.73 12.05 -4.39
C PRO A 79 -5.94 11.15 -3.16
N ARG A 80 -6.41 11.69 -2.04
CA ARG A 80 -6.63 10.92 -0.82
C ARG A 80 -7.71 9.86 -0.97
N TYR A 81 -8.87 10.25 -1.51
CA TYR A 81 -9.98 9.30 -1.72
C TYR A 81 -9.68 8.30 -2.83
N LYS A 82 -8.87 8.72 -3.80
CA LYS A 82 -8.35 7.81 -4.83
C LYS A 82 -7.40 6.77 -4.20
N ALA A 83 -6.57 7.18 -3.24
CA ALA A 83 -5.73 6.24 -2.50
C ALA A 83 -6.56 5.25 -1.66
N TYR A 84 -7.67 5.70 -1.04
CA TYR A 84 -8.58 4.77 -0.36
C TYR A 84 -9.19 3.75 -1.31
N LEU A 85 -9.58 4.17 -2.52
CA LEU A 85 -10.06 3.26 -3.56
C LEU A 85 -8.99 2.25 -3.95
N GLY A 86 -7.74 2.69 -4.14
CA GLY A 86 -6.60 1.80 -4.41
C GLY A 86 -6.37 0.77 -3.30
N VAL A 87 -6.50 1.19 -2.03
CA VAL A 87 -6.43 0.27 -0.89
C VAL A 87 -7.59 -0.74 -0.89
N CYS A 88 -8.80 -0.31 -1.25
CA CYS A 88 -9.92 -1.23 -1.38
C CYS A 88 -9.63 -2.32 -2.42
N TYR A 89 -9.13 -1.96 -3.59
CA TYR A 89 -8.72 -2.92 -4.61
C TYR A 89 -7.64 -3.88 -4.10
N TYR A 90 -6.65 -3.39 -3.35
CA TYR A 90 -5.62 -4.23 -2.74
C TYR A 90 -6.21 -5.32 -1.83
N TYR A 91 -7.17 -4.99 -1.00
CA TYR A 91 -7.82 -5.96 -0.11
C TYR A 91 -8.76 -6.92 -0.84
N GLU A 92 -9.28 -6.52 -2.01
CA GLU A 92 -10.05 -7.38 -2.91
C GLU A 92 -9.16 -8.20 -3.87
N TRP A 93 -7.81 -8.11 -3.72
CA TRP A 93 -6.83 -8.82 -4.53
C TRP A 93 -6.79 -8.41 -6.00
N ASP A 94 -7.38 -7.27 -6.34
CA ASP A 94 -7.29 -6.67 -7.68
C ASP A 94 -6.04 -5.80 -7.78
N TYR A 95 -4.89 -6.47 -7.94
CA TYR A 95 -3.59 -5.80 -7.93
C TYR A 95 -3.39 -4.87 -9.11
N GLU A 96 -3.95 -5.19 -10.28
CA GLU A 96 -3.88 -4.32 -11.46
C GLU A 96 -4.60 -2.99 -11.22
N GLN A 97 -5.79 -3.02 -10.60
CA GLN A 97 -6.51 -1.78 -10.28
C GLN A 97 -5.84 -1.03 -9.11
N THR A 98 -5.25 -1.74 -8.15
CA THR A 98 -4.47 -1.12 -7.09
C THR A 98 -3.36 -0.26 -7.67
N VAL A 99 -2.51 -0.82 -8.50
CA VAL A 99 -1.38 -0.14 -9.15
C VAL A 99 -1.88 1.04 -9.99
N ARG A 100 -2.91 0.85 -10.83
CA ARG A 100 -3.50 1.95 -11.62
C ARG A 100 -4.01 3.12 -10.77
N CYS A 101 -4.48 2.83 -9.55
CA CYS A 101 -4.94 3.85 -8.62
C CYS A 101 -3.82 4.50 -7.84
N LEU A 102 -2.86 3.72 -7.31
CA LEU A 102 -1.88 4.18 -6.34
C LEU A 102 -0.63 4.79 -6.98
N ASP A 103 -0.08 4.22 -8.05
CA ASP A 103 1.08 4.75 -8.76
C ASP A 103 1.00 6.26 -9.04
N PRO A 104 -0.08 6.78 -9.67
CA PRO A 104 -0.18 8.20 -9.97
C PRO A 104 -0.50 9.08 -8.76
N VAL A 105 -0.92 8.50 -7.63
CA VAL A 105 -1.45 9.24 -6.49
C VAL A 105 -0.44 9.35 -5.35
N ILE A 106 0.36 8.33 -5.10
CA ILE A 106 1.38 8.32 -4.02
C ILE A 106 2.27 9.58 -4.05
N PRO A 107 2.78 10.04 -5.21
CA PRO A 107 3.59 11.27 -5.26
C PRO A 107 2.83 12.54 -4.85
N LEU A 108 1.50 12.54 -4.94
CA LEU A 108 0.65 13.68 -4.60
C LEU A 108 0.31 13.75 -3.09
N LEU A 109 0.75 12.76 -2.31
CA LEU A 109 0.41 12.62 -0.89
C LEU A 109 1.54 13.04 0.05
N GLU A 110 2.52 13.80 -0.41
CA GLU A 110 3.71 14.17 0.37
C GLU A 110 3.39 14.92 1.67
N ASN A 111 2.30 15.67 1.70
CA ASN A 111 1.85 16.44 2.87
C ASN A 111 1.00 15.63 3.87
N PHE A 112 0.76 14.34 3.61
CA PHE A 112 -0.02 13.49 4.51
C PHE A 112 0.88 12.84 5.57
N ALA A 113 0.25 12.36 6.65
CA ALA A 113 0.97 11.75 7.76
C ALA A 113 1.85 10.57 7.28
N PRO A 114 3.09 10.44 7.81
CA PRO A 114 4.02 9.39 7.38
C PRO A 114 3.42 7.98 7.45
N GLN A 115 2.67 7.66 8.50
CA GLN A 115 2.03 6.35 8.67
C GLN A 115 0.97 6.08 7.59
N GLU A 116 0.18 7.10 7.21
CA GLU A 116 -0.81 6.98 6.14
C GLU A 116 -0.12 6.72 4.80
N ARG A 117 0.93 7.47 4.49
CA ARG A 117 1.75 7.30 3.28
C ARG A 117 2.44 5.93 3.24
N SER A 118 2.99 5.50 4.36
CA SER A 118 3.61 4.17 4.52
C SER A 118 2.64 3.06 4.12
N PHE A 119 1.38 3.17 4.53
CA PHE A 119 0.34 2.21 4.22
C PHE A 119 0.01 2.13 2.73
N TYR A 120 -0.07 3.28 2.04
CA TYR A 120 -0.29 3.31 0.59
C TYR A 120 0.90 2.73 -0.18
N CYS A 121 2.14 3.09 0.22
CA CYS A 121 3.34 2.50 -0.35
C CYS A 121 3.39 0.98 -0.15
N TRP A 122 2.95 0.49 1.01
CA TRP A 122 2.84 -0.95 1.27
C TRP A 122 1.84 -1.63 0.33
N ALA A 123 0.62 -1.11 0.23
CA ALA A 123 -0.45 -1.70 -0.59
C ALA A 123 -0.03 -1.77 -2.08
N ASP A 124 0.59 -0.72 -2.57
CA ASP A 124 1.09 -0.63 -3.94
C ASP A 124 2.28 -1.57 -4.19
N ALA A 125 3.26 -1.55 -3.30
CA ALA A 125 4.41 -2.45 -3.36
C ALA A 125 4.01 -3.94 -3.33
N GLU A 126 3.07 -4.33 -2.47
CA GLU A 126 2.53 -5.70 -2.41
C GLU A 126 1.79 -6.07 -3.71
N SER A 127 1.11 -5.11 -4.32
CA SER A 127 0.41 -5.32 -5.59
C SER A 127 1.41 -5.52 -6.73
N HIS A 128 2.42 -4.66 -6.86
CA HIS A 128 3.52 -4.88 -7.80
C HIS A 128 4.25 -6.20 -7.55
N PHE A 129 4.49 -6.54 -6.29
CA PHE A 129 5.12 -7.81 -5.92
C PHE A 129 4.26 -9.01 -6.35
N GLY A 130 2.94 -8.94 -6.14
CA GLY A 130 1.98 -9.96 -6.57
C GLY A 130 1.94 -10.14 -8.08
N LEU A 131 2.10 -9.04 -8.84
CA LEU A 131 2.21 -9.01 -10.30
C LEU A 131 3.63 -9.36 -10.81
N GLN A 132 4.57 -9.72 -9.93
CA GLN A 132 5.97 -10.03 -10.24
C GLN A 132 6.76 -8.84 -10.83
N GLN A 133 6.30 -7.62 -10.60
CA GLN A 133 6.93 -6.38 -11.02
C GLN A 133 7.92 -5.88 -9.95
N TYR A 134 8.97 -6.67 -9.71
CA TYR A 134 9.87 -6.44 -8.57
C TYR A 134 10.65 -5.12 -8.65
N GLU A 135 10.94 -4.64 -9.87
CA GLU A 135 11.59 -3.35 -10.09
C GLU A 135 10.73 -2.18 -9.58
N SER A 136 9.42 -2.24 -9.82
CA SER A 136 8.47 -1.21 -9.36
C SER A 136 8.19 -1.33 -7.86
N ALA A 137 8.17 -2.55 -7.31
CA ALA A 137 7.94 -2.79 -5.89
C ALA A 137 9.08 -2.26 -4.99
N LEU A 138 10.34 -2.34 -5.45
CA LEU A 138 11.52 -1.97 -4.66
C LEU A 138 11.45 -0.54 -4.10
N PRO A 139 11.31 0.53 -4.92
CA PRO A 139 11.31 1.90 -4.42
C PRO A 139 10.14 2.17 -3.46
N LEU A 140 9.02 1.50 -3.63
CA LEU A 140 7.86 1.65 -2.75
C LEU A 140 8.12 1.04 -1.36
N TYR A 141 8.74 -0.15 -1.28
CA TYR A 141 9.17 -0.71 0.01
C TYR A 141 10.26 0.13 0.68
N GLU A 142 11.20 0.70 -0.08
CA GLU A 142 12.21 1.61 0.44
C GLU A 142 11.58 2.90 0.99
N GLN A 143 10.60 3.46 0.28
CA GLN A 143 9.83 4.60 0.75
C GLN A 143 9.05 4.25 2.03
N MET A 144 8.42 3.09 2.08
CA MET A 144 7.76 2.59 3.29
C MET A 144 8.73 2.56 4.47
N LEU A 145 9.97 2.04 4.31
CA LEU A 145 10.96 1.99 5.38
C LEU A 145 11.29 3.35 6.01
N SER A 146 11.23 4.42 5.21
CA SER A 146 11.48 5.78 5.70
C SER A 146 10.29 6.39 6.46
N LEU A 147 9.09 5.84 6.29
CA LEU A 147 7.83 6.39 6.78
C LEU A 147 7.21 5.58 7.91
N CYS A 148 7.45 4.26 7.94
CA CYS A 148 6.79 3.34 8.86
C CYS A 148 7.46 3.31 10.25
N GLN A 149 6.74 2.74 11.21
CA GLN A 149 7.26 2.51 12.56
C GLN A 149 8.28 1.35 12.58
N GLU A 150 9.15 1.33 13.60
CA GLU A 150 10.21 0.33 13.74
C GLU A 150 9.71 -1.12 13.76
N ASN A 151 8.54 -1.37 14.34
CA ASN A 151 7.91 -2.70 14.40
C ASN A 151 7.30 -3.16 13.07
N GLU A 152 7.16 -2.27 12.10
CA GLU A 152 6.65 -2.56 10.75
C GLU A 152 7.80 -2.82 9.74
N LYS A 153 8.97 -2.25 9.99
CA LYS A 153 10.16 -2.41 9.12
C LYS A 153 10.54 -3.85 8.78
N PRO A 154 10.39 -4.84 9.69
CA PRO A 154 10.71 -6.22 9.36
C PRO A 154 9.99 -6.77 8.14
N ASP A 155 8.72 -6.39 7.91
CA ASP A 155 7.95 -6.82 6.75
C ASP A 155 8.51 -6.22 5.45
N ALA A 156 8.83 -4.93 5.45
CA ALA A 156 9.43 -4.27 4.29
C ALA A 156 10.83 -4.86 3.98
N TYR A 157 11.67 -5.06 4.99
CA TYR A 157 12.97 -5.73 4.80
C TYR A 157 12.82 -7.14 4.24
N TYR A 158 11.85 -7.91 4.71
CA TYR A 158 11.56 -9.24 4.21
C TYR A 158 11.20 -9.20 2.72
N ARG A 159 10.31 -8.29 2.31
CA ARG A 159 9.91 -8.12 0.91
C ARG A 159 11.04 -7.64 0.02
N LEU A 160 11.82 -6.66 0.47
CA LEU A 160 13.02 -6.21 -0.25
C LEU A 160 14.00 -7.35 -0.49
N GLY A 161 14.22 -8.19 0.51
CA GLY A 161 15.05 -9.39 0.36
C GLY A 161 14.53 -10.32 -0.75
N PHE A 162 13.22 -10.55 -0.82
CA PHE A 162 12.62 -11.37 -1.87
C PHE A 162 12.63 -10.70 -3.26
N CYS A 163 12.40 -9.38 -3.33
CA CYS A 163 12.52 -8.65 -4.60
C CYS A 163 13.91 -8.85 -5.21
N HIS A 164 14.96 -8.66 -4.42
CA HIS A 164 16.33 -8.87 -4.90
C HIS A 164 16.61 -10.33 -5.30
N LEU A 165 16.09 -11.32 -4.56
CA LEU A 165 16.22 -12.73 -4.94
C LEU A 165 15.54 -13.05 -6.27
N PHE A 166 14.32 -12.55 -6.46
CA PHE A 166 13.58 -12.82 -7.68
C PHE A 166 14.18 -12.11 -8.88
N ARG A 167 14.67 -10.87 -8.71
CA ARG A 167 15.43 -10.18 -9.76
C ARG A 167 16.68 -10.94 -10.18
N ALA A 168 17.46 -11.44 -9.22
CA ALA A 168 18.64 -12.25 -9.52
C ALA A 168 18.27 -13.51 -10.34
N ARG A 169 17.18 -14.19 -9.94
CA ARG A 169 16.68 -15.38 -10.66
C ARG A 169 16.19 -15.05 -12.05
N ASP A 170 15.40 -14.01 -12.22
CA ASP A 170 14.79 -13.66 -13.49
C ASP A 170 15.83 -13.19 -14.51
N MET A 171 16.95 -12.66 -14.05
CA MET A 171 18.08 -12.23 -14.86
C MET A 171 19.22 -13.26 -14.98
N GLU A 172 19.06 -14.47 -14.45
CA GLU A 172 20.11 -15.52 -14.41
C GLU A 172 20.70 -15.83 -15.79
N LYS A 173 19.89 -15.74 -16.85
CA LYS A 173 20.32 -16.02 -18.22
C LYS A 173 20.95 -14.83 -18.96
N SER A 174 20.75 -13.60 -18.46
CA SER A 174 21.12 -12.37 -19.19
C SER A 174 22.09 -11.47 -18.43
N ALA A 175 22.17 -11.59 -17.10
CA ALA A 175 23.00 -10.74 -16.27
C ALA A 175 24.42 -11.31 -16.05
N SER A 176 25.35 -10.41 -15.77
CA SER A 176 26.71 -10.80 -15.35
C SER A 176 26.68 -11.50 -13.98
N ARG A 177 27.67 -12.37 -13.74
CA ARG A 177 27.87 -13.00 -12.42
C ARG A 177 28.00 -11.96 -11.30
N GLU A 178 28.66 -10.85 -11.57
CA GLU A 178 28.85 -9.76 -10.62
C GLU A 178 27.52 -9.11 -10.23
N TYR A 179 26.64 -8.87 -11.21
CA TYR A 179 25.28 -8.36 -10.95
C TYR A 179 24.49 -9.30 -10.05
N MET A 180 24.48 -10.59 -10.37
CA MET A 180 23.76 -11.59 -9.57
C MET A 180 24.32 -11.66 -8.14
N MET A 181 25.64 -11.64 -7.96
CA MET A 181 26.25 -11.62 -6.64
C MET A 181 25.88 -10.36 -5.84
N THR A 182 25.76 -9.22 -6.51
CA THR A 182 25.29 -7.98 -5.90
C THR A 182 23.85 -8.10 -5.41
N GLU A 183 22.95 -8.62 -6.23
CA GLU A 183 21.56 -8.83 -5.87
C GLU A 183 21.41 -9.86 -4.71
N TYR A 184 22.15 -10.97 -4.75
CA TYR A 184 22.17 -11.93 -3.63
C TYR A 184 22.72 -11.32 -2.33
N THR A 185 23.72 -10.46 -2.42
CA THR A 185 24.27 -9.76 -1.25
C THR A 185 23.25 -8.83 -0.63
N LYS A 186 22.57 -8.01 -1.45
CA LYS A 186 21.47 -7.14 -0.99
C LYS A 186 20.35 -7.95 -0.37
N ALA A 187 19.91 -9.02 -1.02
CA ALA A 187 18.87 -9.91 -0.51
C ALA A 187 19.22 -10.45 0.87
N ARG A 188 20.46 -10.96 1.04
CA ARG A 188 20.96 -11.47 2.31
C ARG A 188 20.95 -10.41 3.42
N ASP A 189 21.37 -9.20 3.10
CA ASP A 189 21.45 -8.13 4.09
C ASP A 189 20.05 -7.64 4.51
N TYR A 190 19.11 -7.51 3.56
CA TYR A 190 17.72 -7.24 3.88
C TYR A 190 17.07 -8.35 4.72
N LEU A 191 17.30 -9.62 4.39
CA LEU A 191 16.79 -10.74 5.18
C LEU A 191 17.39 -10.80 6.59
N ARG A 192 18.66 -10.40 6.78
CA ARG A 192 19.27 -10.25 8.13
C ARG A 192 18.59 -9.16 8.94
N ASN A 193 18.30 -8.01 8.30
CA ASN A 193 17.58 -6.91 8.96
C ASN A 193 16.13 -7.32 9.31
N ALA A 194 15.46 -8.04 8.41
CA ALA A 194 14.14 -8.60 8.68
C ALA A 194 14.18 -9.54 9.90
N LEU A 195 15.11 -10.50 9.92
CA LEU A 195 15.26 -11.44 11.05
C LEU A 195 15.48 -10.71 12.37
N LYS A 196 16.42 -9.74 12.38
CA LYS A 196 16.71 -8.93 13.58
C LYS A 196 15.45 -8.20 14.07
N GLY A 197 14.69 -7.61 13.16
CA GLY A 197 13.49 -6.88 13.48
C GLY A 197 12.37 -7.80 13.99
N TYR A 198 12.11 -8.93 13.34
CA TYR A 198 11.13 -9.91 13.83
C TYR A 198 11.49 -10.42 15.22
N LEU A 199 12.73 -10.79 15.48
CA LEU A 199 13.17 -11.25 16.80
C LEU A 199 13.03 -10.17 17.87
N ARG A 200 13.23 -8.90 17.53
CA ARG A 200 13.16 -7.78 18.47
C ARG A 200 11.74 -7.34 18.78
N TYR A 201 10.90 -7.21 17.75
CA TYR A 201 9.62 -6.52 17.86
C TYR A 201 8.41 -7.45 17.73
N ARG A 202 8.58 -8.61 17.09
CA ARG A 202 7.47 -9.47 16.69
C ARG A 202 7.78 -10.97 16.90
N ASN A 203 8.53 -11.30 17.92
CA ASN A 203 8.85 -12.70 18.27
C ASN A 203 7.63 -13.39 18.90
N THR A 204 6.56 -13.54 18.14
CA THR A 204 5.30 -14.16 18.53
C THR A 204 5.15 -15.56 17.91
N ALA A 205 4.22 -16.35 18.44
CA ALA A 205 3.91 -17.68 17.87
C ALA A 205 3.57 -17.61 16.37
N ASP A 206 2.93 -16.52 15.98
CA ASP A 206 2.44 -16.29 14.62
C ASP A 206 3.57 -16.03 13.61
N GLU A 207 4.70 -15.48 14.06
CA GLU A 207 5.85 -15.15 13.19
C GLU A 207 6.94 -16.25 13.21
N LYS A 208 6.79 -17.28 14.04
CA LYS A 208 7.79 -18.36 14.14
C LYS A 208 8.11 -19.00 12.80
N ALA A 209 7.09 -19.27 11.98
CA ALA A 209 7.28 -19.90 10.67
C ALA A 209 8.11 -18.99 9.72
N ARG A 210 7.84 -17.68 9.73
CA ARG A 210 8.58 -16.70 8.92
C ARG A 210 10.00 -16.55 9.43
N ILE A 211 10.20 -16.46 10.73
CA ILE A 211 11.53 -16.41 11.37
C ILE A 211 12.34 -17.66 10.98
N ALA A 212 11.76 -18.85 11.08
CA ALA A 212 12.42 -20.10 10.70
C ALA A 212 12.76 -20.14 9.19
N GLN A 213 11.87 -19.66 8.34
CA GLN A 213 12.10 -19.54 6.90
C GLN A 213 13.31 -18.65 6.61
N ILE A 214 13.35 -17.45 7.19
CA ILE A 214 14.48 -16.53 7.00
C ILE A 214 15.79 -17.14 7.49
N GLN A 215 15.78 -17.79 8.66
CA GLN A 215 16.97 -18.45 9.20
C GLN A 215 17.47 -19.56 8.27
N HIS A 216 16.56 -20.36 7.70
CA HIS A 216 16.91 -21.40 6.73
C HIS A 216 17.55 -20.81 5.47
N MET A 217 16.92 -19.76 4.90
CA MET A 217 17.44 -19.07 3.71
C MET A 217 18.83 -18.50 3.94
N LEU A 218 19.05 -17.82 5.07
CA LEU A 218 20.35 -17.24 5.41
C LEU A 218 21.46 -18.27 5.62
N LYS A 219 21.13 -19.51 6.02
CA LYS A 219 22.10 -20.63 6.07
C LYS A 219 22.56 -21.04 4.67
N GLY A 220 21.67 -21.03 3.70
CA GLY A 220 21.99 -21.35 2.29
C GLY A 220 22.74 -20.24 1.54
N MET A 221 22.74 -19.01 2.06
CA MET A 221 23.40 -17.82 1.46
C MET A 221 24.79 -17.51 2.06
N ARG A 222 25.43 -18.48 2.70
CA ARG A 222 26.76 -18.31 3.30
C ARG A 222 27.88 -18.38 2.28
#